data_102c673b8a0207caa7560dae22f80eaa
#
_entry.id   102c673b8a0207caa7560dae22f80eaa
#
_cell.length_a   1.000
_cell.length_b   1.000
_cell.length_c   1.000
_cell.angle_alpha   90.00
_cell.angle_beta   90.00
_cell.angle_gamma   90.00
#
_symmetry.space_group_name_H-M   'P 1'
#
loop_
_entity.id
_entity.type
_entity.pdbx_description
1 polymer ?
#
loop_
_entity_poly.entity_id
_entity_poly.type
_entity_poly.pdbx_seq_one_letter_code
_entity_poly.pdbx_strand_id
1 'polypeptide(L)'
;MIRWKQLAQAALGVDAAPIYTAKPGTYAAVHAASASNPTDAPVTVEAWIAGADGGIARRVAAVVVPAGETRPVADLINHKLEPDMTLSAAGAGVELTVSGAENVPE
;
A
#
# COMPACT_ATOMS: atom_id res chain seq x y z
N MET A 1 21.12 6.20 2.68
CA MET A 1 21.28 4.74 2.70
C MET A 1 19.99 4.08 2.26
N ILE A 2 20.07 3.07 1.40
CA ILE A 2 18.90 2.36 0.91
C ILE A 2 18.68 1.11 1.75
N ARG A 3 17.44 0.92 2.21
CA ARG A 3 17.04 -0.25 2.99
C ARG A 3 15.91 -0.99 2.28
N TRP A 4 16.12 -2.25 2.01
CA TRP A 4 15.10 -3.15 1.47
C TRP A 4 14.27 -3.67 2.63
N LYS A 5 12.94 -3.53 2.55
CA LYS A 5 12.10 -3.94 3.67
C LYS A 5 10.64 -4.11 3.24
N GLN A 6 9.87 -4.74 4.11
CA GLN A 6 8.42 -4.65 4.00
C GLN A 6 7.98 -3.28 4.50
N LEU A 7 7.26 -2.56 3.65
CA LEU A 7 6.75 -1.24 4.00
C LEU A 7 5.48 -1.37 4.85
N ALA A 8 4.64 -2.38 4.57
CA ALA A 8 3.41 -2.61 5.30
C ALA A 8 2.97 -4.06 5.23
N GLN A 9 2.36 -4.53 6.31
CA GLN A 9 1.54 -5.74 6.37
C GLN A 9 0.29 -5.35 7.13
N ALA A 10 -0.87 -5.41 6.50
CA ALA A 10 -2.08 -4.91 7.13
C ALA A 10 -3.29 -5.75 6.75
N ALA A 11 -4.15 -5.99 7.74
CA ALA A 11 -5.50 -6.48 7.50
C ALA A 11 -6.37 -5.26 7.19
N LEU A 12 -6.97 -5.25 6.00
CA LEU A 12 -7.71 -4.09 5.53
C LEU A 12 -9.14 -4.11 6.05
N GLY A 13 -9.69 -2.91 6.26
CA GLY A 13 -11.08 -2.71 6.62
C GLY A 13 -11.92 -2.22 5.44
N VAL A 14 -13.17 -1.93 5.71
CA VAL A 14 -14.11 -1.39 4.71
C VAL A 14 -13.67 0.00 4.26
N ASP A 15 -13.21 0.83 5.21
CA ASP A 15 -12.81 2.19 4.92
C ASP A 15 -11.31 2.29 4.69
N ALA A 16 -10.91 3.24 3.85
CA ALA A 16 -9.50 3.52 3.62
C ALA A 16 -8.82 3.96 4.91
N ALA A 17 -7.66 3.37 5.18
CA ALA A 17 -6.86 3.69 6.35
C ALA A 17 -5.38 3.73 5.97
N PRO A 18 -4.59 4.61 6.59
CA PRO A 18 -3.15 4.65 6.33
C PRO A 18 -2.49 3.33 6.70
N ILE A 19 -1.63 2.83 5.81
CA ILE A 19 -0.84 1.62 6.08
C ILE A 19 0.65 1.91 6.09
N TYR A 20 1.08 3.02 5.47
CA TYR A 20 2.48 3.41 5.46
C TYR A 20 2.59 4.92 5.25
N THR A 21 3.44 5.56 6.03
CA THR A 21 3.80 6.97 5.84
C THR A 21 5.31 7.08 5.79
N ALA A 22 5.83 7.72 4.73
CA ALA A 22 7.26 7.97 4.61
C ALA A 22 7.68 9.01 5.66
N LYS A 23 8.71 8.68 6.44
CA LYS A 23 9.20 9.58 7.51
C LYS A 23 9.85 10.82 6.91
N PRO A 24 9.94 11.92 7.68
CA PRO A 24 10.65 13.11 7.21
C PRO A 24 12.05 12.77 6.72
N GLY A 25 12.38 13.27 5.53
CA GLY A 25 13.68 13.01 4.91
C GLY A 25 13.82 11.66 4.24
N THR A 26 12.80 10.79 4.31
CA THR A 26 12.85 9.45 3.75
C THR A 26 12.05 9.38 2.46
N TYR A 27 12.64 8.78 1.42
CA TYR A 27 11.95 8.47 0.18
C TYR A 27 11.72 6.97 0.11
N ALA A 28 10.54 6.55 -0.30
CA ALA A 28 10.20 5.14 -0.40
C ALA A 28 9.74 4.78 -1.80
N ALA A 29 9.95 3.53 -2.18
CA ALA A 29 9.48 2.99 -3.45
C ALA A 29 8.83 1.63 -3.21
N VAL A 30 7.68 1.40 -3.84
CA VAL A 30 7.01 0.11 -3.80
C VAL A 30 7.57 -0.78 -4.89
N HIS A 31 8.10 -1.95 -4.51
CA HIS A 31 8.62 -2.92 -5.48
C HIS A 31 7.64 -4.05 -5.73
N ALA A 32 6.86 -4.44 -4.73
CA ALA A 32 5.87 -5.50 -4.87
C ALA A 32 4.73 -5.29 -3.89
N ALA A 33 3.55 -5.73 -4.27
CA ALA A 33 2.39 -5.72 -3.40
C ALA A 33 1.52 -6.93 -3.70
N SER A 34 1.07 -7.63 -2.66
CA SER A 34 0.22 -8.80 -2.75
C SER A 34 -0.98 -8.66 -1.84
N ALA A 35 -2.17 -8.95 -2.38
CA ALA A 35 -3.40 -8.95 -1.61
C ALA A 35 -3.94 -10.38 -1.53
N SER A 36 -4.15 -10.87 -0.31
CA SER A 36 -4.67 -12.21 -0.05
C SER A 36 -6.06 -12.09 0.56
N ASN A 37 -7.03 -12.74 -0.07
CA ASN A 37 -8.43 -12.71 0.36
C ASN A 37 -8.82 -14.03 1.03
N PRO A 38 -8.81 -14.11 2.36
CA PRO A 38 -9.20 -15.34 3.07
C PRO A 38 -10.71 -15.48 3.23
N THR A 39 -11.49 -14.51 2.75
CA THR A 39 -12.95 -14.56 2.89
C THR A 39 -13.59 -15.45 1.83
N ASP A 40 -14.88 -15.69 1.95
CA ASP A 40 -15.64 -16.54 1.04
C ASP A 40 -16.31 -15.77 -0.11
N ALA A 41 -15.97 -14.50 -0.28
CA ALA A 41 -16.54 -13.67 -1.33
C ALA A 41 -15.44 -12.81 -1.97
N PRO A 42 -15.60 -12.39 -3.26
CA PRO A 42 -14.65 -11.48 -3.89
C PRO A 42 -14.62 -10.14 -3.16
N VAL A 43 -13.44 -9.54 -3.05
CA VAL A 43 -13.28 -8.22 -2.42
C VAL A 43 -12.46 -7.34 -3.35
N THR A 44 -12.91 -6.10 -3.54
CA THR A 44 -12.13 -5.10 -4.27
C THR A 44 -11.16 -4.42 -3.30
N VAL A 45 -9.87 -4.50 -3.63
CA VAL A 45 -8.83 -3.81 -2.88
C VAL A 45 -8.48 -2.54 -3.61
N GLU A 46 -8.48 -1.43 -2.89
CA GLU A 46 -8.14 -0.12 -3.45
C GLU A 46 -7.04 0.52 -2.63
N ALA A 47 -6.20 1.31 -3.29
CA ALA A 47 -5.10 2.02 -2.62
C ALA A 47 -5.02 3.45 -3.10
N TRP A 48 -4.65 4.35 -2.18
CA TRP A 48 -4.53 5.78 -2.43
C TRP A 48 -3.19 6.30 -1.92
N ILE A 49 -2.69 7.35 -2.54
CA ILE A 49 -1.51 8.06 -2.05
C ILE A 49 -1.91 9.52 -1.84
N ALA A 50 -1.65 10.02 -0.63
CA ALA A 50 -1.86 11.41 -0.27
C ALA A 50 -0.53 12.14 -0.21
N GLY A 51 -0.52 13.43 -0.61
CA GLY A 51 0.68 14.26 -0.55
C GLY A 51 1.09 14.63 0.86
N ALA A 52 2.30 15.17 0.98
CA ALA A 52 2.92 15.51 2.26
C ALA A 52 2.17 16.58 3.06
N ASP A 53 1.40 17.40 2.38
CA ASP A 53 0.64 18.50 3.00
C ASP A 53 -0.74 18.08 3.51
N GLY A 54 -1.02 16.78 3.54
CA GLY A 54 -2.34 16.28 3.89
C GLY A 54 -3.37 16.50 2.81
N GLY A 55 -2.91 16.71 1.57
CA GLY A 55 -3.78 16.94 0.43
C GLY A 55 -4.67 15.76 0.10
N ILE A 56 -5.48 15.91 -0.94
CA ILE A 56 -6.45 14.91 -1.36
C ILE A 56 -5.73 13.62 -1.75
N ALA A 57 -6.15 12.51 -1.14
CA ALA A 57 -5.65 11.19 -1.51
C ALA A 57 -6.17 10.82 -2.90
N ARG A 58 -5.27 10.35 -3.76
CA ARG A 58 -5.63 9.94 -5.11
C ARG A 58 -5.52 8.43 -5.22
N ARG A 59 -6.53 7.81 -5.83
CA ARG A 59 -6.51 6.36 -6.02
C ARG A 59 -5.46 6.00 -7.06
N VAL A 60 -4.56 5.10 -6.67
CA VAL A 60 -3.47 4.64 -7.54
C VAL A 60 -3.61 3.19 -7.94
N ALA A 61 -4.48 2.42 -7.27
CA ALA A 61 -4.66 1.01 -7.59
C ALA A 61 -6.06 0.55 -7.20
N ALA A 62 -6.58 -0.41 -7.96
CA ALA A 62 -7.81 -1.15 -7.64
C ALA A 62 -7.72 -2.52 -8.27
N VAL A 63 -7.98 -3.57 -7.48
CA VAL A 63 -7.96 -4.95 -7.97
C VAL A 63 -9.02 -5.75 -7.26
N VAL A 64 -9.73 -6.61 -8.02
CA VAL A 64 -10.66 -7.56 -7.43
C VAL A 64 -9.88 -8.83 -7.09
N VAL A 65 -9.94 -9.23 -5.82
CA VAL A 65 -9.31 -10.46 -5.36
C VAL A 65 -10.41 -11.50 -5.13
N PRO A 66 -10.45 -12.58 -5.93
CA PRO A 66 -11.46 -13.63 -5.73
C PRO A 66 -11.32 -14.29 -4.37
N ALA A 67 -12.42 -14.88 -3.91
CA ALA A 67 -12.45 -15.60 -2.63
C ALA A 67 -11.35 -16.65 -2.55
N GLY A 68 -10.59 -16.64 -1.47
CA GLY A 68 -9.54 -17.64 -1.20
C GLY A 68 -8.29 -17.49 -2.05
N GLU A 69 -8.16 -16.42 -2.84
CA GLU A 69 -7.01 -16.24 -3.73
C GLU A 69 -6.09 -15.11 -3.28
N THR A 70 -4.88 -15.13 -3.82
CA THR A 70 -3.90 -14.07 -3.65
C THR A 70 -3.59 -13.48 -5.02
N ARG A 71 -3.65 -12.15 -5.13
CA ARG A 71 -3.39 -11.45 -6.38
C ARG A 71 -2.36 -10.35 -6.18
N PRO A 72 -1.49 -10.12 -7.16
CA PRO A 72 -0.62 -8.96 -7.11
C PRO A 72 -1.42 -7.67 -7.29
N VAL A 73 -1.02 -6.63 -6.59
CA VAL A 73 -1.57 -5.29 -6.81
C VAL A 73 -0.59 -4.56 -7.73
N ALA A 74 -0.68 -4.87 -9.01
CA ALA A 74 0.32 -4.47 -10.00
C ALA A 74 0.46 -2.95 -10.13
N ASP A 75 -0.64 -2.23 -10.02
CA ASP A 75 -0.61 -0.77 -10.16
C ASP A 75 0.07 -0.05 -9.00
N LEU A 76 0.34 -0.74 -7.89
CA LEU A 76 1.14 -0.17 -6.80
C LEU A 76 2.64 -0.25 -7.08
N ILE A 77 3.06 -1.16 -7.96
CA ILE A 77 4.48 -1.38 -8.24
C ILE A 77 5.07 -0.14 -8.89
N ASN A 78 6.25 0.26 -8.42
CA ASN A 78 7.00 1.43 -8.87
C ASN A 78 6.44 2.79 -8.41
N HIS A 79 5.40 2.82 -7.61
CA HIS A 79 4.99 4.08 -7.00
C HIS A 79 6.03 4.53 -5.97
N LYS A 80 6.23 5.85 -5.93
CA LYS A 80 7.19 6.47 -5.04
C LYS A 80 6.45 7.28 -3.99
N LEU A 81 6.97 7.24 -2.77
CA LEU A 81 6.48 8.11 -1.70
C LEU A 81 7.60 9.03 -1.29
N GLU A 82 7.38 10.32 -1.48
CA GLU A 82 8.29 11.36 -0.99
C GLU A 82 8.07 11.53 0.52
N PRO A 83 8.96 12.24 1.22
CA PRO A 83 8.80 12.42 2.67
C PRO A 83 7.40 12.91 3.04
N ASP A 84 6.85 12.33 4.08
CA ASP A 84 5.52 12.64 4.66
C ASP A 84 4.32 12.23 3.80
N MET A 85 4.54 11.61 2.64
CA MET A 85 3.43 11.07 1.85
C MET A 85 2.91 9.79 2.49
N THR A 86 1.61 9.54 2.34
CA THR A 86 0.92 8.41 2.99
C THR A 86 0.27 7.51 1.95
N LEU A 87 0.50 6.21 2.10
CA LEU A 87 -0.20 5.16 1.36
C LEU A 87 -1.33 4.63 2.22
N SER A 88 -2.55 4.67 1.69
CA SER A 88 -3.75 4.15 2.36
C SER A 88 -4.36 3.05 1.52
N ALA A 89 -5.09 2.15 2.14
CA ALA A 89 -5.73 1.05 1.44
C ALA A 89 -7.04 0.65 2.11
N ALA A 90 -7.92 0.01 1.32
CA ALA A 90 -9.19 -0.53 1.78
C ALA A 90 -9.50 -1.84 1.06
N GLY A 91 -10.21 -2.74 1.71
CA GLY A 91 -10.59 -4.04 1.15
C GLY A 91 -10.97 -4.99 2.29
N ALA A 92 -12.25 -4.98 2.68
CA ALA A 92 -12.72 -5.64 3.90
C ALA A 92 -12.26 -7.10 4.01
N GLY A 93 -11.46 -7.40 5.02
CA GLY A 93 -11.00 -8.75 5.33
C GLY A 93 -9.79 -9.21 4.52
N VAL A 94 -9.29 -8.42 3.59
CA VAL A 94 -8.13 -8.77 2.78
C VAL A 94 -6.84 -8.38 3.51
N GLU A 95 -5.83 -9.24 3.41
CA GLU A 95 -4.51 -8.96 3.95
C GLU A 95 -3.60 -8.44 2.83
N LEU A 96 -3.03 -7.26 3.03
CA LEU A 96 -2.17 -6.62 2.05
C LEU A 96 -0.74 -6.59 2.58
N THR A 97 0.19 -7.06 1.74
CA THR A 97 1.63 -7.01 2.02
C THR A 97 2.29 -6.15 0.96
N VAL A 98 3.02 -5.13 1.39
CA VAL A 98 3.73 -4.22 0.50
C VAL A 98 5.21 -4.25 0.86
N SER A 99 6.05 -4.53 -0.11
CA SER A 99 7.50 -4.53 0.08
C SER A 99 8.17 -3.55 -0.88
N GLY A 100 9.32 -3.07 -0.47
CA GLY A 100 10.04 -2.09 -1.28
C GLY A 100 11.33 -1.65 -0.64
N ALA A 101 11.68 -0.40 -0.86
CA ALA A 101 12.90 0.18 -0.34
C ALA A 101 12.64 1.57 0.22
N GLU A 102 13.42 1.92 1.23
CA GLU A 102 13.49 3.29 1.75
C GLU A 102 14.89 3.81 1.55
N ASN A 103 14.99 5.05 1.09
CA ASN A 103 16.25 5.77 1.07
C ASN A 103 16.21 6.75 2.24
N VAL A 104 16.92 6.41 3.32
CA VAL A 104 16.91 7.16 4.56
C VAL A 104 18.13 8.07 4.64
N PRO A 105 18.02 9.22 5.32
CA PRO A 105 19.17 10.09 5.51
C PRO A 105 20.24 9.40 6.36
N GLU A 106 21.47 9.68 6.04
CA GLU A 106 22.63 9.13 6.77
C GLU A 106 23.01 10.00 7.95
#